data_82f7b5c389bc625390a37a984ada139b
#
_entry.id   82f7b5c389bc625390a37a984ada139b
#
_cell.length_a   1.000
_cell.length_b   1.000
_cell.length_c   1.000
_cell.angle_alpha   90.00
_cell.angle_beta   90.00
_cell.angle_gamma   90.00
#
_symmetry.space_group_name_H-M   'P 1'
#
loop_
_entity.id
_entity.type
_entity.pdbx_description
1 polymer ?
#
loop_
_entity_poly.entity_id
_entity_poly.type
_entity_poly.pdbx_seq_one_letter_code
_entity_poly.pdbx_strand_id
1 'polypeptide(L)'
;GYVQRPMYDKEALDASIADYMPDGVSVSYEVEEVPDQDWNQGWEDEGFEPIGVGDHLIIYDAKHTDMNMFAGNDGVMRIFIEARNAFGTGTHQTTRMILRRLLGMDLKGKKVLDCGCGTGILGIVASRLGAKEVFGYDIDEWSADNAEHNATLNGVGNMRVVLGDASVLAAVDDKYDVVIANINRNILINDMAAFRKCMADDAKLILSGFY
;
A
#
# COMPACT_ATOMS: atom_id res chain seq x y z
N GLY A 1 12.27 -6.66 -21.29
CA GLY A 1 11.49 -5.45 -21.00
C GLY A 1 10.09 -5.57 -21.59
N TYR A 2 9.19 -4.74 -21.12
CA TYR A 2 7.82 -4.65 -21.64
C TYR A 2 7.59 -3.25 -22.17
N VAL A 3 6.84 -3.14 -23.25
CA VAL A 3 6.40 -1.87 -23.83
C VAL A 3 4.97 -2.04 -24.34
N GLN A 4 4.16 -1.00 -24.22
CA GLN A 4 2.81 -1.03 -24.76
C GLN A 4 2.87 -1.11 -26.29
N ARG A 5 2.01 -1.92 -26.90
CA ARG A 5 1.98 -2.15 -28.36
C ARG A 5 1.99 -0.87 -29.22
N PRO A 6 1.23 0.19 -28.88
CA PRO A 6 1.27 1.44 -29.64
C PRO A 6 2.60 2.21 -29.53
N MET A 7 3.42 1.89 -28.51
CA MET A 7 4.69 2.55 -28.25
C MET A 7 5.88 1.71 -28.73
N TYR A 8 5.64 0.50 -29.23
CA TYR A 8 6.70 -0.36 -29.73
C TYR A 8 7.14 0.08 -31.12
N ASP A 9 8.40 0.50 -31.24
CA ASP A 9 9.05 0.84 -32.48
C ASP A 9 10.32 -0.01 -32.62
N LYS A 10 10.28 -0.96 -33.57
CA LYS A 10 11.38 -1.88 -33.79
C LYS A 10 12.64 -1.17 -34.28
N GLU A 11 12.47 -0.17 -35.17
CA GLU A 11 13.61 0.56 -35.76
C GLU A 11 14.32 1.40 -34.69
N ALA A 12 13.54 2.05 -33.80
CA ALA A 12 14.09 2.79 -32.67
C ALA A 12 14.81 1.89 -31.67
N LEU A 13 14.29 0.69 -31.43
CA LEU A 13 14.94 -0.31 -30.56
C LEU A 13 16.26 -0.80 -31.17
N ASP A 14 16.24 -1.17 -32.46
CA ASP A 14 17.44 -1.64 -33.17
C ASP A 14 18.54 -0.56 -33.21
N ALA A 15 18.17 0.70 -33.46
CA ALA A 15 19.07 1.84 -33.43
C ALA A 15 19.67 2.05 -32.03
N SER A 16 18.83 2.01 -31.00
CA SER A 16 19.32 2.14 -29.62
C SER A 16 20.27 1.02 -29.21
N ILE A 17 19.99 -0.21 -29.61
CA ILE A 17 20.90 -1.33 -29.37
C ILE A 17 22.23 -1.10 -30.07
N ALA A 18 22.24 -0.67 -31.34
CA ALA A 18 23.45 -0.42 -32.11
C ALA A 18 24.31 0.69 -31.49
N ASP A 19 23.70 1.77 -31.01
CA ASP A 19 24.37 2.93 -30.41
C ASP A 19 25.07 2.62 -29.06
N TYR A 20 24.54 1.67 -28.30
CA TYR A 20 25.05 1.31 -26.96
C TYR A 20 25.90 0.04 -26.95
N MET A 21 26.10 -0.63 -28.09
CA MET A 21 26.89 -1.87 -28.17
C MET A 21 28.37 -1.62 -28.10
N PRO A 22 29.11 -2.27 -27.19
CA PRO A 22 30.58 -2.32 -27.24
C PRO A 22 31.08 -3.09 -28.46
N ASP A 23 32.25 -2.71 -28.96
CA ASP A 23 32.88 -3.42 -30.06
C ASP A 23 33.03 -4.91 -29.79
N GLY A 24 32.62 -5.73 -30.76
CA GLY A 24 32.72 -7.19 -30.71
C GLY A 24 31.62 -7.89 -29.94
N VAL A 25 30.58 -7.17 -29.45
CA VAL A 25 29.38 -7.75 -28.82
C VAL A 25 28.23 -7.76 -29.82
N SER A 26 27.52 -8.88 -29.93
CA SER A 26 26.25 -8.98 -30.66
C SER A 26 25.12 -9.30 -29.70
N VAL A 27 23.99 -8.64 -29.89
CA VAL A 27 22.74 -8.92 -29.15
C VAL A 27 21.72 -9.45 -30.12
N SER A 28 21.04 -10.52 -29.72
CA SER A 28 19.83 -10.99 -30.37
C SER A 28 18.67 -10.86 -29.37
N TYR A 29 17.50 -10.51 -29.85
CA TYR A 29 16.29 -10.43 -29.05
C TYR A 29 15.10 -10.99 -29.82
N GLU A 30 14.12 -11.48 -29.10
CA GLU A 30 12.83 -11.89 -29.62
C GLU A 30 11.76 -10.98 -29.04
N VAL A 31 10.74 -10.70 -29.84
CA VAL A 31 9.60 -9.88 -29.43
C VAL A 31 8.38 -10.78 -29.48
N GLU A 32 7.77 -10.96 -28.33
CA GLU A 32 6.53 -11.72 -28.19
C GLU A 32 5.39 -10.77 -27.80
N GLU A 33 4.23 -10.97 -28.39
CA GLU A 33 3.02 -10.28 -27.97
C GLU A 33 2.47 -11.01 -26.74
N VAL A 34 2.47 -10.31 -25.62
CA VAL A 34 1.88 -10.80 -24.37
C VAL A 34 0.39 -10.52 -24.44
N PRO A 35 -0.50 -11.52 -24.37
CA PRO A 35 -1.92 -11.28 -24.32
C PRO A 35 -2.27 -10.39 -23.12
N ASP A 36 -3.28 -9.55 -23.32
CA ASP A 36 -3.85 -8.72 -22.24
C ASP A 36 -4.62 -9.66 -21.28
N GLN A 37 -3.88 -10.30 -20.39
CA GLN A 37 -4.41 -11.14 -19.34
C GLN A 37 -4.22 -10.44 -18.02
N ASP A 38 -5.22 -10.47 -17.18
CA ASP A 38 -5.10 -10.10 -15.79
C ASP A 38 -4.19 -11.11 -15.07
N TRP A 39 -2.89 -10.81 -15.06
CA TRP A 39 -1.86 -11.65 -14.43
C TRP A 39 -2.03 -11.75 -12.91
N ASN A 40 -2.83 -10.86 -12.32
CA ASN A 40 -3.07 -10.83 -10.90
C ASN A 40 -4.22 -11.77 -10.50
N GLN A 41 -5.10 -12.11 -11.43
CA GLN A 41 -6.25 -12.97 -11.16
C GLN A 41 -5.86 -14.32 -10.53
N GLY A 42 -4.75 -14.93 -10.97
CA GLY A 42 -4.23 -16.17 -10.37
C GLY A 42 -3.80 -16.01 -8.92
N TRP A 43 -3.17 -14.86 -8.59
CA TRP A 43 -2.75 -14.55 -7.23
C TRP A 43 -3.92 -14.18 -6.31
N GLU A 44 -4.93 -13.52 -6.85
CA GLU A 44 -6.16 -13.19 -6.13
C GLU A 44 -7.01 -14.45 -5.84
N ASP A 45 -6.96 -15.45 -6.70
CA ASP A 45 -7.69 -16.70 -6.53
C ASP A 45 -6.97 -17.67 -5.59
N GLU A 46 -5.64 -17.62 -5.46
CA GLU A 46 -4.89 -18.44 -4.51
C GLU A 46 -5.01 -17.92 -3.06
N GLY A 47 -5.22 -16.62 -2.88
CA GLY A 47 -5.30 -16.00 -1.56
C GLY A 47 -3.99 -16.07 -0.77
N PHE A 48 -4.07 -15.80 0.53
CA PHE A 48 -2.92 -15.93 1.43
C PHE A 48 -3.31 -16.56 2.77
N GLU A 49 -2.37 -17.30 3.35
CA GLU A 49 -2.52 -17.89 4.67
C GLU A 49 -2.58 -16.81 5.76
N PRO A 50 -3.28 -17.06 6.90
CA PRO A 50 -3.36 -16.10 7.99
C PRO A 50 -1.99 -15.63 8.48
N ILE A 51 -1.80 -14.32 8.59
CA ILE A 51 -0.53 -13.69 8.92
C ILE A 51 -0.57 -13.16 10.35
N GLY A 52 0.20 -13.78 11.24
CA GLY A 52 0.40 -13.28 12.60
C GLY A 52 1.38 -12.10 12.67
N VAL A 53 0.99 -11.05 13.40
CA VAL A 53 1.84 -9.89 13.68
C VAL A 53 1.93 -9.69 15.20
N GLY A 54 3.01 -10.17 15.78
CA GLY A 54 3.11 -10.32 17.24
C GLY A 54 2.03 -11.27 17.78
N ASP A 55 1.66 -11.09 19.06
CA ASP A 55 0.72 -11.97 19.76
C ASP A 55 -0.74 -11.49 19.69
N HIS A 56 -0.97 -10.30 19.13
CA HIS A 56 -2.26 -9.60 19.26
C HIS A 56 -2.93 -9.23 17.94
N LEU A 57 -2.34 -9.51 16.79
CA LEU A 57 -2.91 -9.19 15.47
C LEU A 57 -2.76 -10.37 14.52
N ILE A 58 -3.86 -10.76 13.89
CA ILE A 58 -3.86 -11.71 12.79
C ILE A 58 -4.58 -11.08 11.60
N ILE A 59 -3.95 -11.17 10.44
CA ILE A 59 -4.50 -10.70 9.17
C ILE A 59 -5.00 -11.92 8.40
N TYR A 60 -6.21 -11.86 7.92
CA TYR A 60 -6.88 -12.91 7.16
C TYR A 60 -7.19 -12.43 5.74
N ASP A 61 -7.09 -13.36 4.80
CA ASP A 61 -7.68 -13.17 3.49
C ASP A 61 -9.22 -13.23 3.60
N ALA A 62 -9.86 -12.11 3.29
CA ALA A 62 -11.30 -11.99 3.43
C ALA A 62 -12.09 -12.84 2.43
N LYS A 63 -11.53 -13.10 1.25
CA LYS A 63 -12.16 -13.89 0.19
C LYS A 63 -12.23 -15.38 0.56
N HIS A 64 -11.24 -15.87 1.32
CA HIS A 64 -11.09 -17.29 1.65
C HIS A 64 -11.35 -17.59 3.13
N THR A 65 -11.84 -16.63 3.90
CA THR A 65 -12.06 -16.79 5.35
C THR A 65 -13.50 -16.46 5.74
N ASP A 66 -14.19 -17.39 6.38
CA ASP A 66 -15.49 -17.12 6.98
C ASP A 66 -15.31 -16.29 8.26
N MET A 67 -15.60 -15.00 8.16
CA MET A 67 -15.47 -14.04 9.28
C MET A 67 -16.39 -14.38 10.48
N ASN A 68 -17.49 -15.13 10.25
CA ASN A 68 -18.41 -15.52 11.31
C ASN A 68 -17.82 -16.56 12.27
N MET A 69 -16.76 -17.27 11.85
CA MET A 69 -16.04 -18.24 12.71
C MET A 69 -15.36 -17.59 13.91
N PHE A 70 -15.20 -16.27 13.91
CA PHE A 70 -14.45 -15.53 14.94
C PHE A 70 -15.35 -14.72 15.88
N ALA A 71 -16.57 -15.19 16.12
CA ALA A 71 -17.46 -14.58 17.08
C ALA A 71 -16.95 -14.80 18.52
N GLY A 72 -16.24 -13.82 19.06
CA GLY A 72 -15.71 -13.83 20.42
C GLY A 72 -14.60 -12.79 20.63
N ASN A 73 -14.43 -12.34 21.86
CA ASN A 73 -13.34 -11.44 22.23
C ASN A 73 -12.30 -12.22 23.03
N ASP A 74 -11.28 -12.70 22.34
CA ASP A 74 -10.12 -13.40 22.94
C ASP A 74 -8.88 -12.50 23.08
N GLY A 75 -9.07 -11.18 22.89
CA GLY A 75 -7.98 -10.20 22.96
C GLY A 75 -7.12 -10.10 21.69
N VAL A 76 -7.43 -10.89 20.66
CA VAL A 76 -6.72 -10.85 19.36
C VAL A 76 -7.46 -9.95 18.39
N MET A 77 -6.79 -8.95 17.87
CA MET A 77 -7.29 -8.13 16.76
C MET A 77 -7.26 -8.95 15.48
N ARG A 78 -8.38 -9.02 14.80
CA ARG A 78 -8.48 -9.65 13.49
C ARG A 78 -8.77 -8.60 12.44
N ILE A 79 -8.00 -8.62 11.37
CA ILE A 79 -8.14 -7.73 10.23
C ILE A 79 -8.33 -8.60 8.99
N PHE A 80 -9.34 -8.29 8.23
CA PHE A 80 -9.70 -9.01 7.01
C PHE A 80 -9.36 -8.13 5.81
N ILE A 81 -8.53 -8.64 4.92
CA ILE A 81 -8.08 -7.92 3.74
C ILE A 81 -8.47 -8.71 2.49
N GLU A 82 -9.17 -8.06 1.61
CA GLU A 82 -9.35 -8.50 0.24
C GLU A 82 -8.38 -7.73 -0.64
N ALA A 83 -7.40 -8.42 -1.23
CA ALA A 83 -6.41 -7.80 -2.10
C ALA A 83 -6.95 -7.75 -3.54
N ARG A 84 -7.48 -6.60 -3.94
CA ARG A 84 -7.94 -6.34 -5.31
C ARG A 84 -6.88 -5.57 -6.06
N ASN A 85 -5.87 -6.24 -6.61
CA ASN A 85 -4.74 -5.61 -7.31
C ASN A 85 -3.98 -4.55 -6.50
N ALA A 86 -4.25 -4.41 -5.19
CA ALA A 86 -3.63 -3.42 -4.32
C ALA A 86 -2.48 -4.03 -3.51
N PHE A 87 -1.41 -3.25 -3.35
CA PHE A 87 -0.28 -3.63 -2.49
C PHE A 87 -0.65 -3.53 -1.01
N GLY A 88 -0.10 -4.42 -0.17
CA GLY A 88 -0.22 -4.27 1.29
C GLY A 88 -1.11 -5.32 1.97
N THR A 89 -1.15 -6.57 1.49
CA THR A 89 -1.87 -7.69 2.14
C THR A 89 -1.33 -8.04 3.53
N GLY A 90 -0.17 -7.53 3.92
CA GLY A 90 0.54 -7.94 5.13
C GLY A 90 1.60 -9.02 4.90
N THR A 91 1.68 -9.61 3.71
CA THR A 91 2.73 -10.59 3.36
C THR A 91 4.11 -9.95 3.33
N HIS A 92 4.20 -8.67 2.97
CA HIS A 92 5.47 -7.97 2.88
C HIS A 92 6.06 -7.65 4.26
N GLN A 93 7.38 -7.81 4.39
CA GLN A 93 8.10 -7.61 5.67
C GLN A 93 7.93 -6.19 6.22
N THR A 94 8.01 -5.16 5.35
CA THR A 94 7.90 -3.75 5.74
C THR A 94 6.52 -3.44 6.34
N THR A 95 5.44 -3.95 5.73
CA THR A 95 4.09 -3.82 6.26
C THR A 95 4.00 -4.41 7.67
N ARG A 96 4.52 -5.64 7.89
CA ARG A 96 4.54 -6.28 9.20
C ARG A 96 5.38 -5.52 10.23
N MET A 97 6.50 -4.92 9.82
CA MET A 97 7.33 -4.10 10.72
C MET A 97 6.58 -2.85 11.18
N ILE A 98 5.89 -2.16 10.28
CA ILE A 98 5.08 -0.98 10.61
C ILE A 98 3.91 -1.39 11.53
N LEU A 99 3.19 -2.48 11.20
CA LEU A 99 2.11 -2.99 12.05
C LEU A 99 2.59 -3.30 13.47
N ARG A 100 3.73 -3.96 13.63
CA ARG A 100 4.34 -4.17 14.97
C ARG A 100 4.64 -2.86 15.69
N ARG A 101 5.10 -1.85 14.94
CA ARG A 101 5.35 -0.52 15.51
C ARG A 101 4.05 0.12 15.98
N LEU A 102 2.98 0.06 15.19
CA LEU A 102 1.65 0.61 15.54
C LEU A 102 1.07 -0.08 16.78
N LEU A 103 1.16 -1.41 16.88
CA LEU A 103 0.73 -2.18 18.05
C LEU A 103 1.38 -1.71 19.37
N GLY A 104 2.61 -1.20 19.30
CA GLY A 104 3.32 -0.66 20.46
C GLY A 104 3.11 0.83 20.71
N MET A 105 2.16 1.50 19.99
CA MET A 105 1.89 2.92 20.13
C MET A 105 0.54 3.17 20.78
N ASP A 106 0.44 4.24 21.57
CA ASP A 106 -0.86 4.79 21.99
C ASP A 106 -1.41 5.68 20.88
N LEU A 107 -2.42 5.16 20.15
CA LEU A 107 -3.10 5.85 19.07
C LEU A 107 -4.45 6.42 19.48
N LYS A 108 -4.84 6.25 20.75
CA LYS A 108 -6.15 6.70 21.21
C LYS A 108 -6.30 8.21 21.03
N GLY A 109 -7.31 8.60 20.26
CA GLY A 109 -7.62 10.00 19.98
C GLY A 109 -6.68 10.69 19.01
N LYS A 110 -5.70 9.99 18.42
CA LYS A 110 -4.72 10.50 17.47
C LYS A 110 -5.29 10.62 16.06
N LYS A 111 -4.80 11.61 15.31
CA LYS A 111 -5.00 11.70 13.86
C LYS A 111 -3.85 11.04 13.14
N VAL A 112 -4.17 10.14 12.22
CA VAL A 112 -3.19 9.34 11.47
C VAL A 112 -3.32 9.63 9.98
N LEU A 113 -2.18 9.81 9.31
CA LEU A 113 -2.08 9.91 7.86
C LEU A 113 -1.39 8.66 7.31
N ASP A 114 -1.99 8.03 6.31
CA ASP A 114 -1.48 6.85 5.59
C ASP A 114 -1.21 7.21 4.13
N CYS A 115 0.07 7.40 3.79
CA CYS A 115 0.52 7.88 2.48
C CYS A 115 0.85 6.70 1.57
N GLY A 116 0.15 6.59 0.44
CA GLY A 116 0.23 5.41 -0.42
C GLY A 116 -0.37 4.22 0.31
N CYS A 117 -1.67 4.30 0.64
CA CYS A 117 -2.30 3.40 1.61
C CYS A 117 -2.51 1.96 1.07
N GLY A 118 -2.45 1.73 -0.26
CA GLY A 118 -2.65 0.42 -0.85
C GLY A 118 -3.96 -0.23 -0.41
N THR A 119 -3.91 -1.41 0.20
CA THR A 119 -5.09 -2.09 0.76
C THR A 119 -5.73 -1.37 1.95
N GLY A 120 -5.11 -0.31 2.46
CA GLY A 120 -5.55 0.42 3.65
C GLY A 120 -5.20 -0.24 4.99
N ILE A 121 -4.47 -1.35 4.98
CA ILE A 121 -4.22 -2.16 6.19
C ILE A 121 -3.62 -1.36 7.35
N LEU A 122 -2.67 -0.45 7.08
CA LEU A 122 -2.00 0.35 8.11
C LEU A 122 -2.97 1.33 8.76
N GLY A 123 -3.76 2.04 7.94
CA GLY A 123 -4.83 2.93 8.38
C GLY A 123 -5.92 2.21 9.16
N ILE A 124 -6.35 1.03 8.68
CA ILE A 124 -7.37 0.19 9.35
C ILE A 124 -6.88 -0.23 10.74
N VAL A 125 -5.64 -0.72 10.86
CA VAL A 125 -5.08 -1.11 12.16
C VAL A 125 -4.94 0.11 13.07
N ALA A 126 -4.50 1.27 12.55
CA ALA A 126 -4.43 2.50 13.34
C ALA A 126 -5.81 2.90 13.89
N SER A 127 -6.86 2.81 13.08
CA SER A 127 -8.24 3.04 13.51
C SER A 127 -8.66 2.07 14.62
N ARG A 128 -8.42 0.77 14.43
CA ARG A 128 -8.75 -0.28 15.41
C ARG A 128 -7.97 -0.13 16.72
N LEU A 129 -6.82 0.52 16.71
CA LEU A 129 -6.03 0.91 17.89
C LEU A 129 -6.51 2.20 18.56
N GLY A 130 -7.62 2.79 18.07
CA GLY A 130 -8.30 3.92 18.70
C GLY A 130 -7.93 5.28 18.12
N ALA A 131 -7.32 5.34 16.94
CA ALA A 131 -7.16 6.60 16.23
C ALA A 131 -8.50 7.31 16.09
N LYS A 132 -8.53 8.63 16.31
CA LYS A 132 -9.73 9.46 16.17
C LYS A 132 -10.18 9.56 14.71
N GLU A 133 -9.19 9.71 13.85
CA GLU A 133 -9.37 9.93 12.42
C GLU A 133 -8.16 9.36 11.67
N VAL A 134 -8.43 8.72 10.56
CA VAL A 134 -7.41 8.25 9.62
C VAL A 134 -7.70 8.87 8.27
N PHE A 135 -6.70 9.51 7.68
CA PHE A 135 -6.74 9.97 6.31
C PHE A 135 -5.73 9.19 5.49
N GLY A 136 -6.18 8.58 4.40
CA GLY A 136 -5.35 7.85 3.47
C GLY A 136 -5.40 8.47 2.07
N TYR A 137 -4.36 8.28 1.29
CA TYR A 137 -4.39 8.54 -0.14
C TYR A 137 -3.53 7.54 -0.91
N ASP A 138 -3.91 7.29 -2.15
CA ASP A 138 -3.10 6.51 -3.10
C ASP A 138 -3.23 7.10 -4.49
N ILE A 139 -2.19 6.99 -5.31
CA ILE A 139 -2.20 7.47 -6.71
C ILE A 139 -2.93 6.50 -7.65
N ASP A 140 -3.08 5.27 -7.20
CA ASP A 140 -3.76 4.22 -7.94
C ASP A 140 -5.23 4.12 -7.51
N GLU A 141 -6.14 4.23 -8.48
CA GLU A 141 -7.58 4.20 -8.25
C GLU A 141 -8.02 2.87 -7.62
N TRP A 142 -7.47 1.74 -8.08
CA TRP A 142 -7.76 0.42 -7.51
C TRP A 142 -7.36 0.32 -6.05
N SER A 143 -6.20 0.89 -5.69
CA SER A 143 -5.73 0.94 -4.31
C SER A 143 -6.62 1.79 -3.44
N ALA A 144 -7.03 2.98 -3.89
CA ALA A 144 -7.90 3.87 -3.13
C ALA A 144 -9.27 3.22 -2.86
N ASP A 145 -9.91 2.67 -3.90
CA ASP A 145 -11.19 1.95 -3.78
C ASP A 145 -11.07 0.71 -2.89
N ASN A 146 -9.96 -0.02 -3.01
CA ASN A 146 -9.70 -1.20 -2.20
C ASN A 146 -9.52 -0.86 -0.72
N ALA A 147 -8.84 0.23 -0.41
CA ALA A 147 -8.69 0.71 0.97
C ALA A 147 -10.04 1.06 1.61
N GLU A 148 -10.93 1.74 0.89
CA GLU A 148 -12.29 2.05 1.37
C GLU A 148 -13.12 0.78 1.56
N HIS A 149 -13.05 -0.15 0.62
CA HIS A 149 -13.70 -1.45 0.74
C HIS A 149 -13.22 -2.20 1.99
N ASN A 150 -11.92 -2.33 2.18
CA ASN A 150 -11.33 -3.02 3.33
C ASN A 150 -11.64 -2.31 4.65
N ALA A 151 -11.68 -0.97 4.68
CA ALA A 151 -12.10 -0.22 5.86
C ALA A 151 -13.54 -0.59 6.25
N THR A 152 -14.45 -0.61 5.27
CA THR A 152 -15.86 -1.02 5.47
C THR A 152 -15.95 -2.46 5.97
N LEU A 153 -15.22 -3.37 5.35
CA LEU A 153 -15.16 -4.79 5.69
C LEU A 153 -14.75 -5.02 7.15
N ASN A 154 -13.85 -4.19 7.67
CA ASN A 154 -13.38 -4.23 9.06
C ASN A 154 -14.20 -3.36 10.03
N GLY A 155 -15.31 -2.78 9.60
CA GLY A 155 -16.17 -1.92 10.43
C GLY A 155 -15.49 -0.61 10.84
N VAL A 156 -14.56 -0.11 10.03
CA VAL A 156 -13.84 1.15 10.25
C VAL A 156 -14.58 2.29 9.56
N GLY A 157 -15.19 3.18 10.34
CA GLY A 157 -15.97 4.31 9.83
C GLY A 157 -15.29 5.67 9.96
N ASN A 158 -14.09 5.74 10.54
CA ASN A 158 -13.31 6.95 10.77
C ASN A 158 -12.07 7.06 9.87
N MET A 159 -11.98 6.23 8.84
CA MET A 159 -10.98 6.29 7.80
C MET A 159 -11.59 6.87 6.53
N ARG A 160 -10.96 7.91 6.00
CA ARG A 160 -11.27 8.51 4.71
C ARG A 160 -10.11 8.29 3.77
N VAL A 161 -10.38 7.83 2.57
CA VAL A 161 -9.37 7.65 1.52
C VAL A 161 -9.66 8.58 0.34
N VAL A 162 -8.64 9.05 -0.33
CA VAL A 162 -8.78 9.83 -1.56
C VAL A 162 -7.79 9.37 -2.62
N LEU A 163 -8.21 9.40 -3.87
CA LEU A 163 -7.32 9.20 -5.01
C LEU A 163 -6.43 10.45 -5.19
N GLY A 164 -5.13 10.26 -5.27
CA GLY A 164 -4.17 11.33 -5.54
C GLY A 164 -2.79 11.06 -4.94
N ASP A 165 -1.89 12.00 -5.18
CA ASP A 165 -0.54 12.04 -4.61
C ASP A 165 -0.48 12.97 -3.39
N ALA A 166 0.72 13.28 -2.91
CA ALA A 166 0.90 14.17 -1.75
C ALA A 166 0.36 15.60 -1.97
N SER A 167 -0.02 15.99 -3.18
CA SER A 167 -0.65 17.30 -3.45
C SER A 167 -2.03 17.43 -2.80
N VAL A 168 -2.72 16.32 -2.53
CA VAL A 168 -4.00 16.31 -1.81
C VAL A 168 -3.88 16.91 -0.41
N LEU A 169 -2.69 16.84 0.19
CA LEU A 169 -2.40 17.40 1.52
C LEU A 169 -2.44 18.93 1.53
N ALA A 170 -2.32 19.60 0.37
CA ALA A 170 -2.42 21.05 0.28
C ALA A 170 -3.83 21.58 0.57
N ALA A 171 -4.85 20.74 0.38
CA ALA A 171 -6.25 21.04 0.64
C ALA A 171 -6.70 20.64 2.06
N VAL A 172 -5.80 20.08 2.87
CA VAL A 172 -6.09 19.60 4.22
C VAL A 172 -5.44 20.51 5.24
N ASP A 173 -6.25 21.23 6.01
CA ASP A 173 -5.78 22.11 7.12
C ASP A 173 -5.44 21.31 8.40
N ASP A 174 -5.64 20.01 8.38
CA ASP A 174 -5.43 19.15 9.53
C ASP A 174 -3.96 18.90 9.82
N LYS A 175 -3.67 18.72 11.12
CA LYS A 175 -2.38 18.23 11.61
C LYS A 175 -2.51 16.81 12.10
N TYR A 176 -1.56 15.97 11.69
CA TYR A 176 -1.53 14.57 12.03
C TYR A 176 -0.49 14.28 13.11
N ASP A 177 -0.88 13.46 14.08
CA ASP A 177 0.00 13.00 15.16
C ASP A 177 0.94 11.87 14.70
N VAL A 178 0.50 11.10 13.71
CA VAL A 178 1.29 10.02 13.11
C VAL A 178 1.15 10.08 11.59
N VAL A 179 2.26 10.08 10.89
CA VAL A 179 2.35 9.98 9.43
C VAL A 179 3.06 8.69 9.08
N ILE A 180 2.43 7.87 8.26
CA ILE A 180 2.94 6.58 7.81
C ILE A 180 3.13 6.66 6.30
N ALA A 181 4.29 6.23 5.80
CA ALA A 181 4.56 6.12 4.37
C ALA A 181 5.42 4.89 4.08
N ASN A 182 4.78 3.86 3.52
CA ASN A 182 5.42 2.63 3.07
C ASN A 182 5.48 2.60 1.54
N ILE A 183 6.20 3.56 0.98
CA ILE A 183 6.26 3.85 -0.46
C ILE A 183 7.70 3.92 -0.96
N ASN A 184 7.87 4.06 -2.28
CA ASN A 184 9.18 4.12 -2.91
C ASN A 184 10.02 5.30 -2.38
N ARG A 185 11.34 5.08 -2.20
CA ARG A 185 12.31 6.06 -1.70
C ARG A 185 12.26 7.40 -2.43
N ASN A 186 12.16 7.39 -3.75
CA ASN A 186 12.19 8.63 -4.54
C ASN A 186 10.94 9.49 -4.27
N ILE A 187 9.78 8.84 -4.10
CA ILE A 187 8.53 9.49 -3.73
C ILE A 187 8.65 10.06 -2.31
N LEU A 188 9.19 9.28 -1.35
CA LEU A 188 9.43 9.75 0.02
C LEU A 188 10.24 11.04 0.04
N ILE A 189 11.34 11.11 -0.73
CA ILE A 189 12.20 12.29 -0.80
C ILE A 189 11.45 13.51 -1.34
N ASN A 190 10.66 13.32 -2.40
CA ASN A 190 9.89 14.39 -3.03
C ASN A 190 8.79 14.93 -2.10
N ASP A 191 8.11 14.03 -1.37
CA ASP A 191 6.92 14.37 -0.58
C ASP A 191 7.26 14.79 0.86
N MET A 192 8.51 14.69 1.29
CA MET A 192 8.93 15.00 2.68
C MET A 192 8.50 16.39 3.14
N ALA A 193 8.55 17.39 2.25
CA ALA A 193 8.13 18.75 2.57
C ALA A 193 6.61 18.84 2.83
N ALA A 194 5.80 18.08 2.09
CA ALA A 194 4.36 17.99 2.28
C ALA A 194 4.05 17.27 3.61
N PHE A 195 4.73 16.17 3.91
CA PHE A 195 4.57 15.46 5.18
C PHE A 195 4.88 16.38 6.36
N ARG A 196 6.00 17.10 6.31
CA ARG A 196 6.37 18.01 7.41
C ARG A 196 5.31 19.11 7.65
N LYS A 197 4.67 19.60 6.59
CA LYS A 197 3.63 20.64 6.70
C LYS A 197 2.37 20.15 7.40
N CYS A 198 1.97 18.88 7.18
CA CYS A 198 0.77 18.32 7.80
C CYS A 198 1.03 17.62 9.14
N MET A 199 2.29 17.53 9.61
CA MET A 199 2.62 16.96 10.92
C MET A 199 2.35 17.97 12.05
N ALA A 200 1.80 17.48 13.18
CA ALA A 200 1.79 18.17 14.44
C ALA A 200 3.22 18.34 15.00
N ASP A 201 3.41 19.19 16.03
CA ASP A 201 4.76 19.49 16.54
C ASP A 201 5.47 18.25 17.09
N ASP A 202 4.76 17.39 17.83
CA ASP A 202 5.28 16.15 18.41
C ASP A 202 4.92 14.89 17.58
N ALA A 203 4.56 15.07 16.31
CA ALA A 203 4.15 13.97 15.47
C ALA A 203 5.27 12.96 15.19
N LYS A 204 4.88 11.73 15.00
CA LYS A 204 5.78 10.63 14.59
C LYS A 204 5.66 10.37 13.10
N LEU A 205 6.81 10.25 12.44
CA LEU A 205 6.91 9.85 11.05
C LEU A 205 7.48 8.43 10.97
N ILE A 206 6.73 7.53 10.32
CA ILE A 206 7.12 6.13 10.11
C ILE A 206 7.31 5.93 8.61
N LEU A 207 8.53 5.64 8.23
CA LEU A 207 8.92 5.47 6.83
C LEU A 207 9.43 4.06 6.57
N SER A 208 9.19 3.57 5.36
CA SER A 208 9.75 2.33 4.82
C SER A 208 9.87 2.43 3.29
N GLY A 209 10.45 1.43 2.64
CA GLY A 209 10.55 1.40 1.18
C GLY A 209 11.78 2.12 0.59
N PHE A 210 12.85 2.31 1.37
CA PHE A 210 14.06 3.03 0.95
C PHE A 210 15.27 2.16 0.64
N TYR A 211 15.05 0.94 0.17
CA TYR A 211 16.08 0.02 -0.36
C TYR A 211 16.09 0.03 -1.88
#